data_53dd96ae9d6311ad76355b0f6d64d873
#
_entry.id   53dd96ae9d6311ad76355b0f6d64d873
#
_cell.length_a   1.000
_cell.length_b   1.000
_cell.length_c   1.000
_cell.angle_alpha   90.00
_cell.angle_beta   90.00
_cell.angle_gamma   90.00
#
_symmetry.space_group_name_H-M   'P 1'
#
loop_
_entity.id
_entity.type
_entity.pdbx_description
1 polymer ?
#
loop_
_entity_poly.entity_id
_entity_poly.type
_entity_poly.pdbx_seq_one_letter_code
_entity_poly.pdbx_strand_id
1 'polypeptide(L)'
;SVQLCGIIAEHLASKWPSLAINRYVSEDNYEVLLSSDIAVSTLKSAGTAVDIPGLMICLMTDALGSKQGNSQALGRLRVLKDWPGITPEFLYLVCRDIPKHIEYHERKVENFSDKVLSHKTLTMNYRL
;
A
#
# COMPACT_ATOMS: atom_id res chain seq x y z
N SER A 1 5.04 -11.16 -5.52
CA SER A 1 6.21 -11.45 -6.35
C SER A 1 6.49 -10.33 -7.34
N VAL A 2 7.71 -10.23 -7.80
CA VAL A 2 8.13 -9.24 -8.80
C VAL A 2 7.34 -9.40 -10.10
N GLN A 3 7.13 -10.64 -10.53
CA GLN A 3 6.34 -10.94 -11.73
C GLN A 3 4.89 -10.47 -11.61
N LEU A 4 4.27 -10.71 -10.47
CA LEU A 4 2.89 -10.28 -10.21
C LEU A 4 2.77 -8.77 -10.23
N CYS A 5 3.75 -8.05 -9.67
CA CYS A 5 3.79 -6.59 -9.74
C CYS A 5 3.77 -6.09 -11.19
N GLY A 6 4.54 -6.72 -12.07
CA GLY A 6 4.53 -6.39 -13.50
C GLY A 6 3.18 -6.61 -14.16
N ILE A 7 2.54 -7.75 -13.88
CA ILE A 7 1.21 -8.09 -14.43
C ILE A 7 0.15 -7.08 -13.95
N ILE A 8 0.16 -6.75 -12.67
CA ILE A 8 -0.78 -5.77 -12.10
C ILE A 8 -0.55 -4.39 -12.71
N ALA A 9 0.70 -3.95 -12.80
CA ALA A 9 1.03 -2.65 -13.38
C ALA A 9 0.56 -2.54 -14.84
N GLU A 10 0.80 -3.56 -15.65
CA GLU A 10 0.33 -3.61 -17.04
C GLU A 10 -1.19 -3.56 -17.14
N HIS A 11 -1.88 -4.33 -16.30
CA HIS A 11 -3.35 -4.33 -16.26
C HIS A 11 -3.91 -2.96 -15.91
N LEU A 12 -3.38 -2.33 -14.86
CA LEU A 12 -3.80 -1.00 -14.43
C LEU A 12 -3.50 0.06 -15.51
N ALA A 13 -2.33 -0.01 -16.15
CA ALA A 13 -1.96 0.91 -17.21
C ALA A 13 -2.90 0.79 -18.43
N SER A 14 -3.38 -0.40 -18.75
CA SER A 14 -4.36 -0.59 -19.82
C SER A 14 -5.72 0.00 -19.48
N LYS A 15 -6.10 0.01 -18.19
CA LYS A 15 -7.35 0.59 -17.70
C LYS A 15 -7.32 2.11 -17.63
N TRP A 16 -6.18 2.67 -17.22
CA TRP A 16 -6.00 4.12 -17.06
C TRP A 16 -4.78 4.61 -17.84
N PRO A 17 -4.89 4.67 -19.18
CA PRO A 17 -3.75 5.00 -20.02
C PRO A 17 -3.24 6.44 -19.87
N SER A 18 -4.03 7.32 -19.24
CA SER A 18 -3.61 8.70 -18.97
C SER A 18 -2.72 8.84 -17.73
N LEU A 19 -2.60 7.78 -16.92
CA LEU A 19 -1.79 7.78 -15.71
C LEU A 19 -0.44 7.10 -15.96
N ALA A 20 0.60 7.58 -15.30
CA ALA A 20 1.90 6.92 -15.27
C ALA A 20 1.86 5.80 -14.23
N ILE A 21 1.69 4.56 -14.68
CA ILE A 21 1.57 3.38 -13.83
C ILE A 21 2.73 2.46 -14.12
N ASN A 22 3.58 2.20 -13.12
CA ASN A 22 4.80 1.44 -13.30
C ASN A 22 5.01 0.42 -12.18
N ARG A 23 5.70 -0.65 -12.51
CA ARG A 23 6.31 -1.52 -11.52
C ARG A 23 7.51 -0.80 -10.91
N TYR A 24 7.68 -0.96 -9.60
CA TYR A 24 8.89 -0.54 -8.90
C TYR A 24 9.37 -1.68 -8.00
N VAL A 25 10.54 -2.22 -8.30
CA VAL A 25 11.21 -3.24 -7.47
C VAL A 25 12.67 -2.84 -7.24
N SER A 26 13.38 -3.57 -6.37
CA SER A 26 14.69 -3.16 -5.84
C SER A 26 15.74 -2.78 -6.89
N GLU A 27 15.64 -3.35 -8.10
CA GLU A 27 16.58 -3.12 -9.19
C GLU A 27 16.19 -1.96 -10.10
N ASP A 28 14.97 -1.45 -9.93
CA ASP A 28 14.47 -0.36 -10.77
C ASP A 28 15.03 0.99 -10.28
N ASN A 29 15.17 1.93 -11.19
CA ASN A 29 15.64 3.26 -10.86
C ASN A 29 14.62 4.00 -9.99
N TYR A 30 15.09 4.64 -8.93
CA TYR A 30 14.25 5.42 -8.00
C TYR A 30 13.41 6.50 -8.70
N GLU A 31 13.91 7.07 -9.80
CA GLU A 31 13.17 8.04 -10.60
C GLU A 31 11.86 7.48 -11.17
N VAL A 32 11.78 6.17 -11.41
CA VAL A 32 10.55 5.50 -11.84
C VAL A 32 9.46 5.65 -10.77
N LEU A 33 9.84 5.46 -9.51
CA LEU A 33 8.91 5.63 -8.39
C LEU A 33 8.43 7.08 -8.28
N LEU A 34 9.35 8.04 -8.35
CA LEU A 34 9.04 9.45 -8.22
C LEU A 34 8.17 9.99 -9.36
N SER A 35 8.31 9.44 -10.56
CA SER A 35 7.55 9.87 -11.73
C SER A 35 6.23 9.14 -11.93
N SER A 36 5.92 8.16 -11.10
CA SER A 36 4.70 7.38 -11.20
C SER A 36 3.53 8.06 -10.50
N ASP A 37 2.35 7.99 -11.11
CA ASP A 37 1.09 8.29 -10.43
C ASP A 37 0.68 7.11 -9.54
N ILE A 38 0.90 5.89 -10.04
CA ILE A 38 0.70 4.64 -9.28
C ILE A 38 1.94 3.76 -9.46
N ALA A 39 2.52 3.34 -8.35
CA ALA A 39 3.62 2.37 -8.36
C ALA A 39 3.16 1.06 -7.73
N VAL A 40 3.41 -0.04 -8.44
CA VAL A 40 3.15 -1.40 -7.95
C VAL A 40 4.46 -2.03 -7.51
N SER A 41 4.55 -2.40 -6.24
CA SER A 41 5.81 -2.83 -5.64
C SER A 41 5.62 -4.03 -4.72
N THR A 42 6.73 -4.65 -4.35
CA THR A 42 6.75 -5.66 -3.29
C THR A 42 6.99 -4.99 -1.93
N LEU A 43 6.58 -5.67 -0.85
CA LEU A 43 6.87 -5.22 0.51
C LEU A 43 8.37 -5.02 0.74
N LYS A 44 9.19 -5.92 0.20
CA LYS A 44 10.64 -5.84 0.33
C LYS A 44 11.20 -4.60 -0.37
N SER A 45 10.73 -4.30 -1.57
CA SER A 45 11.25 -3.18 -2.36
C SER A 45 10.76 -1.83 -1.84
N ALA A 46 9.49 -1.72 -1.48
CA ALA A 46 8.92 -0.48 -0.96
C ALA A 46 9.06 -0.35 0.56
N GLY A 47 9.34 -1.46 1.26
CA GLY A 47 9.38 -1.52 2.73
C GLY A 47 10.67 -1.04 3.36
N THR A 48 11.80 -1.02 2.63
CA THR A 48 13.10 -0.68 3.20
C THR A 48 13.62 0.64 2.66
N ALA A 49 13.83 1.59 3.56
CA ALA A 49 14.62 2.83 3.37
C ALA A 49 14.27 3.70 2.14
N VAL A 50 13.12 3.49 1.51
CA VAL A 50 12.70 4.29 0.36
C VAL A 50 11.79 5.41 0.86
N ASP A 51 12.16 6.65 0.59
CA ASP A 51 11.30 7.81 0.84
C ASP A 51 10.41 8.05 -0.38
N ILE A 52 9.11 8.19 -0.15
CA ILE A 52 8.13 8.43 -1.22
C ILE A 52 7.43 9.76 -0.93
N PRO A 53 8.01 10.88 -1.39
CA PRO A 53 7.42 12.20 -1.17
C PRO A 53 6.03 12.31 -1.81
N GLY A 54 5.08 12.86 -1.07
CA GLY A 54 3.74 13.09 -1.59
C GLY A 54 2.87 11.85 -1.70
N LEU A 55 3.24 10.73 -1.08
CA LEU A 55 2.43 9.53 -1.07
C LEU A 55 1.11 9.78 -0.33
N MET A 56 0.00 9.72 -1.04
CA MET A 56 -1.34 10.00 -0.50
C MET A 56 -2.07 8.74 -0.08
N ILE A 57 -1.89 7.65 -0.83
CA ILE A 57 -2.58 6.38 -0.58
C ILE A 57 -1.59 5.24 -0.69
N CYS A 58 -1.57 4.39 0.31
CA CYS A 58 -0.85 3.13 0.28
C CYS A 58 -1.88 1.99 0.39
N LEU A 59 -1.97 1.16 -0.64
CA LEU A 59 -2.82 -0.03 -0.64
C LEU A 59 -1.95 -1.28 -0.46
N MET A 60 -2.14 -1.96 0.65
CA MET A 60 -1.47 -3.22 0.97
C MET A 60 -2.38 -4.39 0.63
N THR A 61 -1.96 -5.20 -0.32
CA THR A 61 -2.74 -6.37 -0.76
C THR A 61 -2.34 -7.65 -0.04
N ASP A 62 -1.16 -7.68 0.57
CA ASP A 62 -0.70 -8.85 1.32
C ASP A 62 -1.24 -8.87 2.75
N ALA A 63 -1.67 -10.04 3.19
CA ALA A 63 -2.04 -10.25 4.58
C ALA A 63 -0.77 -10.46 5.42
N LEU A 64 -0.41 -9.48 6.23
CA LEU A 64 0.80 -9.48 7.04
C LEU A 64 0.47 -9.35 8.53
N GLY A 65 0.96 -10.31 9.33
CA GLY A 65 0.76 -10.31 10.78
C GLY A 65 1.91 -9.69 11.58
N SER A 66 3.05 -9.46 10.95
CA SER A 66 4.23 -8.90 11.61
C SER A 66 4.02 -7.45 12.02
N LYS A 67 4.22 -7.14 13.30
CA LYS A 67 4.16 -5.78 13.83
C LYS A 67 5.17 -4.87 13.12
N GLN A 68 6.40 -5.35 12.96
CA GLN A 68 7.46 -4.60 12.31
C GLN A 68 7.14 -4.29 10.86
N GLY A 69 6.70 -5.30 10.09
CA GLY A 69 6.35 -5.14 8.69
C GLY A 69 5.17 -4.18 8.48
N ASN A 70 4.14 -4.30 9.31
CA ASN A 70 2.98 -3.40 9.26
C ASN A 70 3.36 -1.96 9.63
N SER A 71 4.20 -1.77 10.65
CA SER A 71 4.67 -0.45 11.06
C SER A 71 5.55 0.20 10.00
N GLN A 72 6.40 -0.58 9.33
CA GLN A 72 7.23 -0.09 8.23
C GLN A 72 6.36 0.34 7.03
N ALA A 73 5.35 -0.45 6.69
CA ALA A 73 4.42 -0.12 5.61
C ALA A 73 3.64 1.16 5.92
N LEU A 74 3.06 1.26 7.12
CA LEU A 74 2.34 2.46 7.55
C LEU A 74 3.26 3.69 7.59
N GLY A 75 4.51 3.51 8.01
CA GLY A 75 5.50 4.57 8.11
C GLY A 75 5.91 5.21 6.77
N ARG A 76 5.47 4.65 5.64
CA ARG A 76 5.65 5.28 4.33
C ARG A 76 4.74 6.49 4.13
N LEU A 77 3.61 6.51 4.82
CA LEU A 77 2.71 7.66 4.82
C LEU A 77 3.20 8.69 5.83
N ARG A 78 3.35 9.91 5.36
CA ARG A 78 3.78 11.04 6.18
C ARG A 78 2.84 12.21 5.99
N VAL A 79 2.87 13.15 6.92
CA VAL A 79 2.14 14.41 6.75
C VAL A 79 2.55 15.08 5.43
N LEU A 80 1.57 15.44 4.63
CA LEU A 80 1.79 16.07 3.33
C LEU A 80 1.95 17.58 3.53
N LYS A 81 3.19 18.05 3.61
CA LYS A 81 3.50 19.47 3.89
C LYS A 81 2.98 20.40 2.80
N ASP A 82 3.04 19.95 1.54
CA ASP A 82 2.62 20.77 0.40
C ASP A 82 1.11 20.69 0.12
N TRP A 83 0.41 19.77 0.82
CA TRP A 83 -1.04 19.59 0.71
C TRP A 83 -1.67 19.47 2.10
N PRO A 84 -1.73 20.55 2.89
CA PRO A 84 -2.14 20.47 4.30
C PRO A 84 -3.59 20.05 4.52
N GLY A 85 -4.43 20.15 3.50
CA GLY A 85 -5.82 19.71 3.55
C GLY A 85 -6.03 18.21 3.28
N ILE A 86 -4.96 17.47 2.95
CA ILE A 86 -5.04 16.05 2.58
C ILE A 86 -4.43 15.20 3.69
N THR A 87 -5.21 14.25 4.21
CA THR A 87 -4.73 13.23 5.15
C THR A 87 -4.39 11.97 4.39
N PRO A 88 -3.16 11.46 4.48
CA PRO A 88 -2.79 10.19 3.84
C PRO A 88 -3.62 9.02 4.36
N GLU A 89 -3.91 8.07 3.48
CA GLU A 89 -4.71 6.89 3.80
C GLU A 89 -3.92 5.61 3.58
N PHE A 90 -4.00 4.72 4.56
CA PHE A 90 -3.47 3.36 4.47
C PHE A 90 -4.64 2.38 4.35
N LEU A 91 -4.70 1.68 3.24
CA LEU A 91 -5.74 0.70 2.94
C LEU A 91 -5.13 -0.70 2.97
N TYR A 92 -5.87 -1.66 3.48
CA TYR A 92 -5.48 -3.06 3.38
C TYR A 92 -6.70 -3.95 3.20
N LEU A 93 -6.48 -5.08 2.55
CA LEU A 93 -7.54 -6.02 2.21
C LEU A 93 -7.63 -7.14 3.25
N VAL A 94 -8.85 -7.50 3.62
CA VAL A 94 -9.14 -8.59 4.54
C VAL A 94 -10.18 -9.50 3.89
N CYS A 95 -9.84 -10.77 3.67
CA CYS A 95 -10.82 -11.77 3.28
C CYS A 95 -11.41 -12.39 4.54
N ARG A 96 -12.71 -12.19 4.76
CA ARG A 96 -13.38 -12.71 5.97
C ARG A 96 -13.46 -14.23 6.02
N ASP A 97 -13.34 -14.89 4.88
CA ASP A 97 -13.37 -16.35 4.79
C ASP A 97 -12.02 -17.00 5.12
N ILE A 98 -10.98 -16.20 5.33
CA ILE A 98 -9.66 -16.69 5.68
C ILE A 98 -9.36 -16.31 7.14
N PRO A 99 -9.35 -17.29 8.08
CA PRO A 99 -9.13 -17.01 9.51
C PRO A 99 -7.85 -16.22 9.81
N LYS A 100 -6.77 -16.51 9.11
CA LYS A 100 -5.51 -15.78 9.26
C LYS A 100 -5.61 -14.30 8.88
N HIS A 101 -6.43 -13.96 7.90
CA HIS A 101 -6.67 -12.57 7.54
C HIS A 101 -7.38 -11.82 8.67
N ILE A 102 -8.34 -12.45 9.34
CA ILE A 102 -9.03 -11.87 10.49
C ILE A 102 -8.07 -11.66 11.65
N GLU A 103 -7.24 -12.66 11.97
CA GLU A 103 -6.21 -12.55 13.01
C GLU A 103 -5.24 -11.39 12.72
N TYR A 104 -4.76 -11.28 11.48
CA TYR A 104 -3.85 -10.22 11.06
C TYR A 104 -4.51 -8.84 11.07
N HIS A 105 -5.79 -8.77 10.73
CA HIS A 105 -6.58 -7.55 10.84
C HIS A 105 -6.67 -7.07 12.29
N GLU A 106 -6.99 -7.95 13.22
CA GLU A 106 -7.05 -7.62 14.65
C GLU A 106 -5.70 -7.11 15.16
N ARG A 107 -4.61 -7.73 14.75
CA ARG A 107 -3.25 -7.26 15.09
C ARG A 107 -2.96 -5.87 14.52
N LYS A 108 -3.40 -5.59 13.28
CA LYS A 108 -3.22 -4.26 12.67
C LYS A 108 -4.00 -3.19 13.42
N VAL A 109 -5.25 -3.46 13.77
CA VAL A 109 -6.07 -2.53 14.55
C VAL A 109 -5.38 -2.17 15.86
N GLU A 110 -4.86 -3.17 16.57
CA GLU A 110 -4.12 -2.96 17.82
C GLU A 110 -2.82 -2.19 17.60
N ASN A 111 -2.01 -2.59 16.61
CA ASN A 111 -0.71 -1.97 16.34
C ASN A 111 -0.82 -0.54 15.85
N PHE A 112 -1.90 -0.18 15.15
CA PHE A 112 -2.08 1.14 14.56
C PHE A 112 -2.89 2.10 15.44
N SER A 113 -3.49 1.62 16.53
CA SER A 113 -4.43 2.39 17.36
C SER A 113 -3.89 3.74 17.84
N ASP A 114 -2.60 3.82 18.13
CA ASP A 114 -1.92 5.04 18.59
C ASP A 114 -1.21 5.82 17.47
N LYS A 115 -1.28 5.35 16.23
CA LYS A 115 -0.53 5.88 15.08
C LYS A 115 -1.41 6.51 14.01
N VAL A 116 -2.72 6.30 14.07
CA VAL A 116 -3.68 6.76 13.06
C VAL A 116 -4.72 7.67 13.70
N LEU A 117 -5.23 8.63 12.92
CA LEU A 117 -6.28 9.54 13.37
C LEU A 117 -7.64 8.85 13.47
N SER A 118 -7.91 7.93 12.56
CA SER A 118 -9.15 7.17 12.54
C SER A 118 -8.94 5.83 11.84
N HIS A 119 -9.81 4.87 12.13
CA HIS A 119 -9.84 3.56 11.51
C HIS A 119 -11.27 3.24 11.08
N LYS A 120 -11.45 2.86 9.81
CA LYS A 120 -12.74 2.49 9.24
C LYS A 120 -12.66 1.14 8.55
N THR A 121 -13.71 0.36 8.64
CA THR A 121 -13.86 -0.90 7.92
C THR A 121 -15.02 -0.78 6.95
N LEU A 122 -14.74 -1.05 5.67
CA LEU A 122 -15.75 -1.13 4.62
C LEU A 122 -15.90 -2.58 4.20
N THR A 123 -17.14 -3.04 4.11
CA THR A 123 -17.44 -4.40 3.67
C THR A 123 -17.92 -4.36 2.22
N MET A 124 -17.25 -5.15 1.36
CA MET A 124 -17.65 -5.32 -0.02
C MET A 124 -18.02 -6.78 -0.26
N ASN A 125 -19.16 -7.01 -0.91
CA ASN A 125 -19.55 -8.34 -1.36
C ASN A 125 -19.06 -8.52 -2.79
N TYR A 126 -17.93 -9.21 -2.94
CA TYR A 126 -17.34 -9.48 -4.24
C TYR A 126 -17.46 -10.96 -4.56
N ARG A 127 -17.98 -11.26 -5.74
CA ARG A 127 -18.05 -12.63 -6.26
C ARG A 127 -17.22 -12.71 -7.54
N LEU A 128 -16.33 -13.70 -7.54
CA LEU A 128 -15.56 -14.05 -8.73
C LEU A 128 -16.42 -14.76 -9.77
#